data_028e975c18f0bba1152655a2e0ba7741
#
_entry.id   028e975c18f0bba1152655a2e0ba7741
#
_cell.length_a   1.000
_cell.length_b   1.000
_cell.length_c   1.000
_cell.angle_alpha   90.00
_cell.angle_beta   90.00
_cell.angle_gamma   90.00
#
_symmetry.space_group_name_H-M   'P 1'
#
loop_
_entity.id
_entity.type
_entity.pdbx_description
1 polymer ?
#
loop_
_entity_poly.entity_id
_entity_poly.type
_entity_poly.pdbx_seq_one_letter_code
_entity_poly.pdbx_strand_id
1 'polypeptide(L)'
;MELRGKKIAILGERDGVPAHTIEQAIENLGAEVVYATTQCFVXTAAGAVDLEVQGRVKQLAEEYGADDIVVLLGAPNVDAARVQFETMTRGDPTYAGPLGGVELGLPVYHVFEPEVKAIIDPDRYSELIETLELGLDADAIVEAIQQSRAGENQ
;
A
#
# COMPACT_ATOMS: atom_id res chain seq x y z
N MET A 1 -3.90 10.65 10.62
CA MET A 1 -2.77 9.70 10.69
C MET A 1 -1.47 10.45 10.78
N GLU A 2 -0.44 9.81 11.22
CA GLU A 2 0.88 10.43 11.31
C GLU A 2 1.93 9.40 10.94
N LEU A 3 2.90 9.83 10.12
CA LEU A 3 3.99 8.94 9.71
C LEU A 3 5.29 9.16 10.47
N ARG A 4 5.38 10.23 11.26
CA ARG A 4 6.62 10.55 11.96
C ARG A 4 7.05 9.39 12.85
N GLY A 5 8.28 8.95 12.70
CA GLY A 5 8.82 7.85 13.49
C GLY A 5 8.42 6.47 13.03
N LYS A 6 7.58 6.38 12.00
CA LYS A 6 7.12 5.09 11.51
C LYS A 6 8.06 4.52 10.46
N LYS A 7 8.04 3.21 10.33
CA LYS A 7 8.73 2.51 9.25
C LYS A 7 7.72 2.30 8.12
N ILE A 8 8.11 2.66 6.91
CA ILE A 8 7.16 2.65 5.80
C ILE A 8 7.56 1.56 4.80
N ALA A 9 6.59 0.72 4.45
CA ALA A 9 6.73 -0.22 3.34
C ALA A 9 5.85 0.30 2.21
N ILE A 10 6.44 0.53 1.04
CA ILE A 10 5.73 1.10 -0.09
C ILE A 10 5.53 0.03 -1.15
N LEU A 11 4.27 -0.24 -1.48
CA LEU A 11 3.92 -1.15 -2.56
C LEU A 11 3.35 -0.32 -3.70
N GLY A 12 4.25 0.16 -4.55
CA GLY A 12 3.85 0.91 -5.74
C GLY A 12 3.48 -0.02 -6.87
N GLU A 13 2.91 0.56 -7.92
CA GLU A 13 2.51 -0.19 -9.11
C GLU A 13 2.91 0.58 -10.34
N ARG A 14 3.37 -0.15 -11.35
CA ARG A 14 3.77 0.48 -12.60
C ARG A 14 2.62 1.24 -13.26
N ASP A 15 1.43 0.66 -13.24
CA ASP A 15 0.25 1.28 -13.88
C ASP A 15 -0.57 2.12 -12.92
N GLY A 16 -0.12 2.25 -11.69
CA GLY A 16 -0.73 3.11 -10.69
C GLY A 16 0.23 4.20 -10.27
N VAL A 17 0.58 4.21 -8.99
CA VAL A 17 1.55 5.17 -8.47
C VAL A 17 2.82 4.41 -8.13
N PRO A 18 3.91 4.66 -8.86
CA PRO A 18 5.17 3.94 -8.60
C PRO A 18 5.74 4.27 -7.23
N ALA A 19 6.55 3.34 -6.72
CA ALA A 19 7.08 3.49 -5.37
C ALA A 19 7.94 4.74 -5.22
N HIS A 20 8.78 5.06 -6.22
CA HIS A 20 9.64 6.22 -6.07
C HIS A 20 8.84 7.51 -5.98
N THR A 21 7.69 7.57 -6.64
CA THR A 21 6.82 8.72 -6.56
C THR A 21 6.25 8.89 -5.15
N ILE A 22 5.80 7.78 -4.57
CA ILE A 22 5.29 7.81 -3.20
C ILE A 22 6.40 8.20 -2.23
N GLU A 23 7.59 7.64 -2.43
CA GLU A 23 8.70 7.94 -1.55
C GLU A 23 9.04 9.43 -1.58
N GLN A 24 9.04 10.03 -2.77
CA GLN A 24 9.29 11.47 -2.88
C GLN A 24 8.21 12.28 -2.18
N ALA A 25 6.95 11.83 -2.27
CA ALA A 25 5.85 12.59 -1.68
C ALA A 25 5.94 12.66 -0.16
N ILE A 26 6.50 11.61 0.47
CA ILE A 26 6.54 11.55 1.93
C ILE A 26 7.92 11.82 2.51
N GLU A 27 8.90 12.21 1.69
CA GLU A 27 10.29 12.23 2.16
C GLU A 27 10.55 13.22 3.29
N ASN A 28 9.67 14.21 3.48
CA ASN A 28 9.89 15.21 4.52
C ASN A 28 8.97 15.02 5.73
N LEU A 29 8.38 13.84 5.91
CA LEU A 29 7.41 13.63 6.97
C LEU A 29 7.97 12.94 8.21
N GLY A 30 9.27 12.72 8.25
CA GLY A 30 9.89 12.14 9.44
C GLY A 30 9.74 10.64 9.58
N ALA A 31 9.39 9.95 8.50
CA ALA A 31 9.29 8.50 8.48
C ALA A 31 10.53 7.90 7.83
N GLU A 32 10.74 6.62 8.06
CA GLU A 32 11.84 5.90 7.44
C GLU A 32 11.28 4.86 6.48
N VAL A 33 11.61 4.98 5.19
CA VAL A 33 11.19 3.97 4.22
C VAL A 33 12.15 2.79 4.34
N VAL A 34 11.62 1.66 4.79
CA VAL A 34 12.44 0.45 4.99
C VAL A 34 12.28 -0.54 3.85
N TYR A 35 11.29 -0.35 3.00
CA TYR A 35 11.07 -1.21 1.84
C TYR A 35 10.23 -0.47 0.83
N ALA A 36 10.61 -0.55 -0.43
CA ALA A 36 9.86 0.06 -1.51
C ALA A 36 10.00 -0.80 -2.75
N THR A 37 8.88 -1.10 -3.37
CA THR A 37 8.89 -1.89 -4.59
C THR A 37 7.79 -1.39 -5.51
N THR A 38 8.05 -1.46 -6.80
CA THR A 38 7.04 -1.13 -7.81
C THR A 38 6.71 -2.42 -8.56
N GLN A 39 5.46 -2.84 -8.43
CA GLN A 39 5.00 -4.10 -8.97
C GLN A 39 4.28 -3.90 -10.29
N CYS A 40 4.16 -4.99 -11.04
CA CYS A 40 3.29 -5.07 -12.19
C CYS A 40 2.28 -6.18 -11.88
N PHE A 41 1.03 -5.81 -11.65
CA PHE A 41 0.06 -6.76 -11.12
C PHE A 41 -0.17 -7.94 -12.07
N VAL A 42 -0.10 -7.68 -13.39
CA VAL A 42 -0.28 -8.77 -14.34
C VAL A 42 0.82 -9.83 -14.28
N UNK A 43 1.69 -9.53 -13.65
CA UNK A 43 2.74 -10.35 -13.59
C UNK A 43 2.72 -11.26 -12.51
N THR A 44 1.84 -11.03 -11.81
CA THR A 44 1.84 -11.84 -10.61
C THR A 44 1.10 -13.13 -10.85
N ALA A 45 1.52 -14.17 -10.15
CA ALA A 45 0.93 -15.49 -10.32
C ALA A 45 -0.43 -15.52 -9.63
N ALA A 46 -1.46 -16.01 -10.35
CA ALA A 46 -2.79 -16.26 -9.79
C ALA A 46 -3.40 -15.01 -9.15
N GLY A 47 -2.97 -13.82 -9.55
CA GLY A 47 -3.50 -12.59 -8.98
C GLY A 47 -3.06 -12.30 -7.57
N ALA A 48 -2.08 -13.01 -7.06
CA ALA A 48 -1.58 -12.79 -5.72
C ALA A 48 -0.61 -11.62 -5.69
N VAL A 49 -0.40 -11.06 -4.51
CA VAL A 49 0.74 -10.16 -4.30
C VAL A 49 2.01 -10.98 -4.53
N ASP A 50 2.99 -10.35 -5.17
CA ASP A 50 4.27 -11.01 -5.46
C ASP A 50 4.78 -11.74 -4.22
N LEU A 51 5.22 -12.99 -4.41
CA LEU A 51 5.59 -13.83 -3.28
C LEU A 51 6.79 -13.30 -2.52
N GLU A 52 7.74 -12.70 -3.24
CA GLU A 52 8.91 -12.11 -2.59
C GLU A 52 8.49 -10.91 -1.75
N VAL A 53 7.56 -10.11 -2.25
CA VAL A 53 7.03 -8.98 -1.50
C VAL A 53 6.38 -9.47 -0.20
N GLN A 54 5.58 -10.53 -0.29
CA GLN A 54 4.96 -11.09 0.91
C GLN A 54 6.00 -11.49 1.95
N GLY A 55 7.06 -12.17 1.49
CA GLY A 55 8.11 -12.59 2.41
C GLY A 55 8.83 -11.43 3.05
N ARG A 56 9.12 -10.38 2.28
CA ARG A 56 9.80 -9.23 2.83
C ARG A 56 8.95 -8.49 3.85
N VAL A 57 7.68 -8.30 3.55
CA VAL A 57 6.82 -7.59 4.50
C VAL A 57 6.64 -8.43 5.77
N LYS A 58 6.53 -9.75 5.63
CA LYS A 58 6.46 -10.60 6.80
C LYS A 58 7.69 -10.43 7.68
N GLN A 59 8.90 -10.42 7.08
CA GLN A 59 10.12 -10.18 7.83
C GLN A 59 10.13 -8.84 8.53
N LEU A 60 9.68 -7.80 7.84
CA LEU A 60 9.66 -6.46 8.42
C LEU A 60 8.70 -6.39 9.62
N ALA A 61 7.54 -7.05 9.50
CA ALA A 61 6.61 -7.07 10.60
C ALA A 61 7.20 -7.78 11.83
N GLU A 62 7.95 -8.85 11.58
CA GLU A 62 8.63 -9.54 12.67
C GLU A 62 9.73 -8.70 13.30
N GLU A 63 10.44 -7.94 12.46
CA GLU A 63 11.56 -7.14 12.95
C GLU A 63 11.11 -5.91 13.72
N TYR A 64 10.13 -5.17 13.19
CA TYR A 64 9.75 -3.87 13.75
C TYR A 64 8.46 -3.89 14.55
N GLY A 65 7.60 -4.90 14.34
CA GLY A 65 6.30 -4.93 14.98
C GLY A 65 5.26 -4.17 14.19
N ALA A 66 4.03 -4.69 14.22
CA ALA A 66 2.95 -4.14 13.41
C ALA A 66 2.62 -2.69 13.78
N ASP A 67 2.83 -2.32 15.04
CA ASP A 67 2.49 -0.97 15.48
C ASP A 67 3.41 0.09 14.90
N ASP A 68 4.59 -0.29 14.44
CA ASP A 68 5.58 0.67 13.97
C ASP A 68 5.67 0.74 12.44
N ILE A 69 4.90 -0.07 11.73
CA ILE A 69 4.94 -0.13 10.27
C ILE A 69 3.65 0.46 9.70
N VAL A 70 3.78 1.20 8.60
CA VAL A 70 2.64 1.60 7.79
C VAL A 70 2.92 1.18 6.36
N VAL A 71 1.95 0.54 5.72
CA VAL A 71 2.06 0.15 4.32
C VAL A 71 1.31 1.17 3.47
N LEU A 72 1.98 1.70 2.45
CA LEU A 72 1.37 2.62 1.50
C LEU A 72 1.26 1.96 0.14
N LEU A 73 0.06 1.99 -0.42
CA LEU A 73 -0.25 1.33 -1.68
C LEU A 73 -0.40 2.34 -2.81
N GLY A 74 0.04 1.93 -4.00
CA GLY A 74 -0.19 2.71 -5.21
C GLY A 74 -0.98 1.94 -6.26
N ALA A 75 -1.86 1.05 -5.86
CA ALA A 75 -2.59 0.17 -6.77
C ALA A 75 -3.41 0.95 -7.79
N PRO A 76 -3.48 0.47 -9.05
CA PRO A 76 -4.14 1.22 -10.12
C PRO A 76 -5.64 0.97 -10.25
N ASN A 77 -6.18 -0.03 -9.56
CA ASN A 77 -7.60 -0.37 -9.70
C ASN A 77 -8.09 -1.06 -8.45
N VAL A 78 -9.39 -1.30 -8.42
CA VAL A 78 -10.04 -1.86 -7.24
C VAL A 78 -9.55 -3.26 -6.92
N ASP A 79 -9.42 -4.10 -7.94
CA ASP A 79 -9.02 -5.49 -7.68
C ASP A 79 -7.62 -5.57 -7.09
N ALA A 80 -6.68 -4.81 -7.64
CA ALA A 80 -5.32 -4.81 -7.12
C ALA A 80 -5.30 -4.23 -5.70
N ALA A 81 -6.04 -3.16 -5.48
CA ALA A 81 -6.07 -2.54 -4.16
C ALA A 81 -6.61 -3.52 -3.10
N ARG A 82 -7.69 -4.22 -3.44
CA ARG A 82 -8.29 -5.14 -2.48
C ARG A 82 -7.35 -6.29 -2.13
N VAL A 83 -6.72 -6.89 -3.14
CA VAL A 83 -5.87 -8.04 -2.83
C VAL A 83 -4.64 -7.61 -2.05
N GLN A 84 -4.10 -6.43 -2.34
CA GLN A 84 -2.96 -5.93 -1.59
C GLN A 84 -3.34 -5.61 -0.14
N PHE A 85 -4.46 -4.93 0.03
CA PHE A 85 -4.93 -4.63 1.38
C PHE A 85 -5.17 -5.91 2.18
N GLU A 86 -5.89 -6.85 1.58
CA GLU A 86 -6.19 -8.11 2.25
C GLU A 86 -4.92 -8.84 2.66
N THR A 87 -3.96 -8.93 1.73
CA THR A 87 -2.75 -9.67 2.00
C THR A 87 -1.96 -9.09 3.17
N MET A 88 -1.89 -7.77 3.26
CA MET A 88 -1.11 -7.10 4.30
C MET A 88 -1.84 -7.04 5.64
N THR A 89 -3.12 -7.33 5.66
CA THR A 89 -3.90 -7.29 6.90
C THR A 89 -4.30 -8.68 7.35
N ARG A 90 -5.18 -9.35 6.60
CA ARG A 90 -5.72 -10.65 7.00
C ARG A 90 -4.95 -11.83 6.49
N GLY A 91 -4.17 -11.64 5.42
CA GLY A 91 -3.39 -12.70 4.82
C GLY A 91 -3.66 -12.82 3.34
N ASP A 92 -2.81 -13.58 2.66
CA ASP A 92 -2.92 -13.79 1.22
C ASP A 92 -4.17 -14.61 0.94
N PRO A 93 -5.17 -14.04 0.29
CA PRO A 93 -6.42 -14.79 0.06
C PRO A 93 -6.27 -15.93 -0.93
N THR A 94 -5.19 -15.92 -1.73
CA THR A 94 -4.97 -17.00 -2.70
C THR A 94 -4.17 -18.15 -2.11
N TYR A 95 -3.57 -17.95 -0.94
CA TYR A 95 -2.70 -18.93 -0.30
C TYR A 95 -1.51 -19.33 -1.16
N ALA A 96 -1.08 -18.45 -2.06
CA ALA A 96 0.05 -18.74 -2.93
C ALA A 96 1.39 -18.45 -2.29
N GLY A 97 1.45 -17.59 -1.29
CA GLY A 97 2.71 -17.11 -0.77
C GLY A 97 2.84 -17.19 0.73
N PRO A 98 3.94 -16.64 1.26
CA PRO A 98 4.24 -16.74 2.70
C PRO A 98 3.21 -16.14 3.63
N LEU A 99 2.35 -15.25 3.14
CA LEU A 99 1.30 -14.68 3.96
C LEU A 99 -0.02 -15.43 3.87
N GLY A 100 -0.04 -16.58 3.19
CA GLY A 100 -1.23 -17.44 3.22
C GLY A 100 -1.50 -17.89 4.65
N GLY A 101 -2.67 -17.54 5.17
CA GLY A 101 -3.02 -17.90 6.55
C GLY A 101 -2.31 -17.11 7.62
N VAL A 102 -1.61 -16.05 7.26
CA VAL A 102 -0.85 -15.26 8.24
C VAL A 102 -1.46 -13.85 8.31
N GLU A 103 -2.03 -13.52 9.45
CA GLU A 103 -2.67 -12.22 9.67
C GLU A 103 -1.68 -11.26 10.32
N LEU A 104 -1.14 -10.34 9.54
CA LEU A 104 -0.19 -9.36 10.07
C LEU A 104 -0.87 -8.18 10.74
N GLY A 105 -2.06 -7.81 10.27
CA GLY A 105 -2.79 -6.71 10.85
C GLY A 105 -2.13 -5.36 10.72
N LEU A 106 -1.39 -5.13 9.64
CA LEU A 106 -0.67 -3.89 9.47
C LEU A 106 -1.62 -2.74 9.13
N PRO A 107 -1.28 -1.50 9.53
CA PRO A 107 -1.98 -0.33 9.00
C PRO A 107 -1.64 -0.18 7.52
N VAL A 108 -2.66 -0.15 6.67
CA VAL A 108 -2.48 -0.09 5.22
C VAL A 108 -3.35 1.04 4.68
N TYR A 109 -2.75 1.91 3.88
CA TYR A 109 -3.46 3.02 3.24
C TYR A 109 -3.07 3.12 1.78
N HIS A 110 -4.03 3.50 0.95
CA HIS A 110 -3.72 3.89 -0.42
C HIS A 110 -3.39 5.37 -0.45
N VAL A 111 -2.45 5.76 -1.31
CA VAL A 111 -2.01 7.16 -1.32
C VAL A 111 -3.10 8.12 -1.76
N PHE A 112 -4.15 7.64 -2.42
CA PHE A 112 -5.28 8.50 -2.79
C PHE A 112 -6.24 8.77 -1.63
N GLU A 113 -6.10 8.09 -0.51
CA GLU A 113 -7.04 8.28 0.58
C GLU A 113 -6.89 9.66 1.21
N PRO A 114 -8.01 10.25 1.65
CA PRO A 114 -7.95 11.59 2.25
C PRO A 114 -6.97 11.70 3.42
N GLU A 115 -6.86 10.65 4.22
CA GLU A 115 -5.95 10.68 5.37
C GLU A 115 -4.50 10.86 4.93
N VAL A 116 -4.13 10.23 3.81
CA VAL A 116 -2.76 10.36 3.30
C VAL A 116 -2.57 11.72 2.64
N LYS A 117 -3.54 12.14 1.83
CA LYS A 117 -3.44 13.43 1.16
C LYS A 117 -3.31 14.56 2.17
N ALA A 118 -3.97 14.42 3.33
CA ALA A 118 -3.97 15.48 4.32
C ALA A 118 -2.60 15.73 4.93
N ILE A 119 -1.72 14.72 4.95
CA ILE A 119 -0.41 14.89 5.57
C ILE A 119 0.70 15.20 4.56
N ILE A 120 0.44 15.05 3.28
CA ILE A 120 1.43 15.37 2.25
C ILE A 120 1.28 16.84 1.89
N ASP A 121 2.43 17.51 1.73
CA ASP A 121 2.41 18.89 1.27
C ASP A 121 1.57 19.01 -0.02
N PRO A 122 0.59 19.94 -0.06
CA PRO A 122 -0.28 20.02 -1.23
C PRO A 122 0.45 20.25 -2.55
N ASP A 123 1.53 21.04 -2.54
CA ASP A 123 2.28 21.26 -3.77
C ASP A 123 3.01 19.99 -4.21
N ARG A 124 3.53 19.22 -3.25
CA ARG A 124 4.14 17.93 -3.59
C ARG A 124 3.11 16.98 -4.16
N TYR A 125 1.96 16.90 -3.52
CA TYR A 125 0.92 16.00 -3.99
C TYR A 125 0.49 16.38 -5.41
N SER A 126 0.28 17.66 -5.63
CA SER A 126 -0.14 18.12 -6.94
C SER A 126 0.91 17.80 -8.00
N GLU A 127 2.18 18.02 -7.68
CA GLU A 127 3.26 17.80 -8.64
C GLU A 127 3.49 16.33 -8.92
N LEU A 128 3.43 15.48 -7.90
CA LEU A 128 3.88 14.09 -8.00
C LEU A 128 2.74 13.11 -8.27
N ILE A 129 1.57 13.32 -7.69
CA ILE A 129 0.54 12.29 -7.66
C ILE A 129 -0.75 12.69 -8.37
N GLU A 130 -1.10 13.97 -8.38
CA GLU A 130 -2.43 14.38 -8.82
C GLU A 130 -2.75 13.95 -10.25
N THR A 131 -1.79 14.04 -11.17
CA THR A 131 -2.04 13.64 -12.56
C THR A 131 -2.34 12.14 -12.64
N LEU A 132 -1.63 11.34 -11.86
CA LEU A 132 -1.89 9.91 -11.83
C LEU A 132 -3.27 9.63 -11.25
N GLU A 133 -3.63 10.35 -10.19
CA GLU A 133 -4.95 10.19 -9.58
C GLU A 133 -6.06 10.49 -10.58
N LEU A 134 -5.90 11.57 -11.34
CA LEU A 134 -6.92 11.95 -12.33
C LEU A 134 -7.05 10.92 -13.45
N GLY A 135 -5.99 10.20 -13.76
CA GLY A 135 -6.01 9.20 -14.81
C GLY A 135 -6.59 7.85 -14.40
N LEU A 136 -6.96 7.69 -13.13
CA LEU A 136 -7.45 6.44 -12.62
C LEU A 136 -8.83 6.66 -11.97
N ASP A 137 -9.51 5.56 -11.64
CA ASP A 137 -10.79 5.66 -10.92
C ASP A 137 -10.49 5.74 -9.42
N ALA A 138 -9.98 6.90 -9.00
CA ALA A 138 -9.49 7.06 -7.65
C ALA A 138 -10.60 6.91 -6.61
N ASP A 139 -11.80 7.42 -6.91
CA ASP A 139 -12.90 7.31 -5.95
C ASP A 139 -13.25 5.85 -5.68
N ALA A 140 -13.27 5.02 -6.73
CA ALA A 140 -13.57 3.61 -6.55
C ALA A 140 -12.48 2.90 -5.76
N ILE A 141 -11.22 3.25 -6.01
CA ILE A 141 -10.11 2.66 -5.27
C ILE A 141 -10.21 3.02 -3.80
N VAL A 142 -10.43 4.29 -3.50
CA VAL A 142 -10.54 4.74 -2.11
C VAL A 142 -11.70 4.05 -1.40
N GLU A 143 -12.84 3.97 -2.09
CA GLU A 143 -14.00 3.31 -1.50
C GLU A 143 -13.72 1.85 -1.20
N ALA A 144 -13.05 1.16 -2.13
CA ALA A 144 -12.73 -0.26 -1.94
C ALA A 144 -11.82 -0.47 -0.73
N ILE A 145 -10.82 0.39 -0.58
CA ILE A 145 -9.91 0.27 0.56
C ILE A 145 -10.66 0.54 1.87
N GLN A 146 -11.51 1.55 1.90
CA GLN A 146 -12.25 1.86 3.11
C GLN A 146 -13.23 0.75 3.47
N GLN A 147 -13.87 0.16 2.47
CA GLN A 147 -14.74 -0.99 2.71
C GLN A 147 -13.94 -2.18 3.24
N SER A 148 -12.77 -2.43 2.68
CA SER A 148 -11.93 -3.53 3.14
C SER A 148 -11.48 -3.31 4.58
N ARG A 149 -11.11 -2.08 4.91
CA ARG A 149 -10.71 -1.77 6.28
C ARG A 149 -11.84 -2.00 7.25
N ALA A 150 -13.07 -1.71 6.84
CA ALA A 150 -14.24 -1.92 7.69
C ALA A 150 -14.71 -3.37 7.72
N GLY A 151 -14.09 -4.24 6.91
CA GLY A 151 -14.50 -5.64 6.86
C GLY A 151 -15.71 -5.91 6.00
N GLU A 152 -16.07 -4.99 5.10
CA GLU A 152 -17.31 -5.12 4.33
C GLU A 152 -17.13 -5.93 3.04
N ASN A 153 -15.89 -6.25 2.65
CA ASN A 153 -15.60 -6.97 1.41
C ASN A 153 -15.24 -8.43 1.62
N GLN A 154 -15.59 -8.98 2.76
CA GLN A 154 -15.23 -10.37 3.05
C GLN A 154 -16.27 -11.38 2.63
#